data_21f68b8c21ffe047f342f168e1fa6306
#
_entry.id   21f68b8c21ffe047f342f168e1fa6306
#
_cell.length_a   1.000
_cell.length_b   1.000
_cell.length_c   1.000
_cell.angle_alpha   90.00
_cell.angle_beta   90.00
_cell.angle_gamma   90.00
#
_symmetry.space_group_name_H-M   'P 1'
#
loop_
_entity.id
_entity.type
_entity.pdbx_description
1 polymer ?
#
loop_
_entity_poly.entity_id
_entity_poly.type
_entity_poly.pdbx_seq_one_letter_code
_entity_poly.pdbx_strand_id
1 'polypeptide(L)'
;MAGTLIISLDFELFWGMLDVCPLEKYQDHVLGGRKAIPGLLALFQKYGVHATWATVGYLFARSAQEAASFFPEEGLRPAYDDPALNSYAEFSKIGEAEANAPCFFAPSLVELVAETPGQEIGSHTFSHYYCKEKGQTAEQFAADMTAAKAIAAKYGYTLTSAVLPRNQCDPAYIRVLRDLGFTAYRGMEDNWVENKIHVHFPLRVLRLTDTYFPITGYGSYTPTQEDGIWNLRGTQMFRPIFRPLHFMEGLKVHRIKRQMLHAAKNGLTFHLWWHPHNIGVRTAEHMAQLEEIFRYYAELKEKYGMESLNMREAAEK
;
A
#
# COMPACT_ATOMS: atom_id res chain seq x y z
N MET A 1 -14.76 -17.49 15.35
CA MET A 1 -13.68 -17.44 14.32
C MET A 1 -12.48 -16.73 14.94
N ALA A 2 -11.25 -17.09 14.54
CA ALA A 2 -10.04 -16.37 14.96
C ALA A 2 -10.02 -14.97 14.34
N GLY A 3 -9.43 -13.99 15.04
CA GLY A 3 -9.20 -12.66 14.49
C GLY A 3 -8.12 -12.71 13.40
N THR A 4 -8.15 -11.76 12.47
CA THR A 4 -7.21 -11.71 11.36
C THR A 4 -6.42 -10.40 11.35
N LEU A 5 -5.10 -10.48 11.23
CA LEU A 5 -4.21 -9.38 10.91
C LEU A 5 -3.91 -9.42 9.41
N ILE A 6 -4.26 -8.34 8.71
CA ILE A 6 -3.82 -8.10 7.33
C ILE A 6 -2.80 -6.95 7.36
N ILE A 7 -1.74 -7.09 6.57
CA ILE A 7 -0.80 -6.01 6.32
C ILE A 7 -0.72 -5.78 4.82
N SER A 8 -0.80 -4.51 4.40
CA SER A 8 -0.49 -4.11 3.04
C SER A 8 0.46 -2.92 2.99
N LEU A 9 1.35 -2.94 2.01
CA LEU A 9 2.33 -1.89 1.78
C LEU A 9 2.11 -1.30 0.40
N ASP A 10 2.01 0.02 0.32
CA ASP A 10 1.94 0.74 -0.96
C ASP A 10 3.38 0.90 -1.47
N PHE A 11 3.81 -0.05 -2.29
CA PHE A 11 5.17 -0.10 -2.82
C PHE A 11 5.24 0.69 -4.13
N GLU A 12 5.45 1.98 -3.98
CA GLU A 12 5.35 2.98 -5.04
C GLU A 12 6.63 3.80 -5.25
N LEU A 13 7.61 3.75 -4.32
CA LEU A 13 8.81 4.60 -4.32
C LEU A 13 8.45 6.08 -4.50
N PHE A 14 9.05 6.78 -5.50
CA PHE A 14 8.76 8.18 -5.75
C PHE A 14 7.52 8.42 -6.62
N TRP A 15 6.96 7.37 -7.25
CA TRP A 15 5.79 7.49 -8.13
C TRP A 15 4.56 8.06 -7.43
N GLY A 16 4.37 7.76 -6.15
CA GLY A 16 3.28 8.34 -5.34
C GLY A 16 3.53 9.77 -4.84
N MET A 17 4.69 10.34 -5.14
CA MET A 17 5.11 11.66 -4.67
C MET A 17 5.32 12.69 -5.78
N LEU A 18 5.11 12.31 -7.05
CA LEU A 18 5.39 13.16 -8.22
C LEU A 18 4.72 14.53 -8.15
N ASP A 19 3.45 14.56 -7.77
CA ASP A 19 2.66 15.79 -7.66
C ASP A 19 2.75 16.47 -6.28
N VAL A 20 3.46 15.85 -5.33
CA VAL A 20 3.52 16.33 -3.94
C VAL A 20 4.74 17.21 -3.70
N CYS A 21 5.92 16.78 -4.19
CA CYS A 21 7.16 17.52 -3.97
C CYS A 21 8.25 17.11 -4.97
N PRO A 22 9.25 17.96 -5.22
CA PRO A 22 10.43 17.61 -6.02
C PRO A 22 11.22 16.44 -5.38
N LEU A 23 11.85 15.62 -6.25
CA LEU A 23 12.62 14.44 -5.85
C LEU A 23 13.72 14.78 -4.84
N GLU A 24 14.43 15.89 -5.02
CA GLU A 24 15.54 16.32 -4.17
C GLU A 24 15.14 16.51 -2.70
N LYS A 25 13.85 16.80 -2.45
CA LYS A 25 13.31 16.97 -1.09
C LYS A 25 12.87 15.66 -0.45
N TYR A 26 12.68 14.61 -1.25
CA TYR A 26 12.08 13.35 -0.78
C TYR A 26 12.93 12.11 -1.02
N GLN A 27 13.99 12.21 -1.81
CA GLN A 27 14.84 11.09 -2.19
C GLN A 27 15.39 10.30 -0.97
N ASP A 28 15.72 10.97 0.14
CA ASP A 28 16.22 10.31 1.33
C ASP A 28 15.19 9.39 1.97
N HIS A 29 13.90 9.74 1.91
CA HIS A 29 12.80 8.88 2.34
C HIS A 29 12.71 7.64 1.46
N VAL A 30 12.78 7.81 0.14
CA VAL A 30 12.67 6.71 -0.82
C VAL A 30 13.88 5.77 -0.71
N LEU A 31 15.10 6.31 -0.73
CA LEU A 31 16.34 5.52 -0.64
C LEU A 31 16.47 4.83 0.74
N GLY A 32 16.05 5.52 1.80
CA GLY A 32 16.00 4.92 3.13
C GLY A 32 14.95 3.80 3.22
N GLY A 33 13.78 3.98 2.60
CA GLY A 33 12.75 2.96 2.50
C GLY A 33 13.25 1.71 1.78
N ARG A 34 13.95 1.88 0.66
CA ARG A 34 14.60 0.76 -0.04
C ARG A 34 15.56 -0.02 0.87
N LYS A 35 16.39 0.70 1.64
CA LYS A 35 17.34 0.08 2.59
C LYS A 35 16.63 -0.62 3.74
N ALA A 36 15.44 -0.18 4.13
CA ALA A 36 14.66 -0.75 5.22
C ALA A 36 13.95 -2.06 4.83
N ILE A 37 13.63 -2.27 3.54
CA ILE A 37 12.85 -3.43 3.06
C ILE A 37 13.46 -4.77 3.50
N PRO A 38 14.76 -5.08 3.32
CA PRO A 38 15.33 -6.36 3.76
C PRO A 38 15.14 -6.61 5.27
N GLY A 39 15.34 -5.58 6.09
CA GLY A 39 15.13 -5.67 7.54
C GLY A 39 13.66 -5.89 7.91
N LEU A 40 12.73 -5.24 7.18
CA LEU A 40 11.30 -5.41 7.35
C LEU A 40 10.85 -6.84 7.00
N LEU A 41 11.35 -7.39 5.90
CA LEU A 41 11.09 -8.79 5.50
C LEU A 41 11.62 -9.77 6.55
N ALA A 42 12.80 -9.51 7.12
CA ALA A 42 13.34 -10.31 8.22
C ALA A 42 12.44 -10.26 9.47
N LEU A 43 11.85 -9.11 9.80
CA LEU A 43 10.86 -9.01 10.88
C LEU A 43 9.58 -9.78 10.56
N PHE A 44 9.09 -9.71 9.32
CA PHE A 44 7.91 -10.48 8.90
C PHE A 44 8.17 -11.99 9.04
N GLN A 45 9.29 -12.48 8.58
CA GLN A 45 9.68 -13.90 8.75
C GLN A 45 9.80 -14.28 10.23
N LYS A 46 10.47 -13.45 11.04
CA LYS A 46 10.68 -13.68 12.48
C LYS A 46 9.37 -13.91 13.24
N TYR A 47 8.34 -13.16 12.91
CA TYR A 47 7.05 -13.20 13.62
C TYR A 47 5.94 -13.95 12.85
N GLY A 48 6.26 -14.53 11.70
CA GLY A 48 5.27 -15.21 10.85
C GLY A 48 4.17 -14.25 10.37
N VAL A 49 4.56 -13.05 9.94
CA VAL A 49 3.67 -12.03 9.42
C VAL A 49 3.61 -12.15 7.90
N HIS A 50 2.39 -12.30 7.38
CA HIS A 50 2.10 -12.27 5.96
C HIS A 50 1.67 -10.86 5.55
N ALA A 51 2.11 -10.39 4.38
CA ALA A 51 1.76 -9.06 3.89
C ALA A 51 1.59 -9.03 2.36
N THR A 52 0.79 -8.07 1.90
CA THR A 52 0.62 -7.76 0.47
C THR A 52 1.43 -6.51 0.13
N TRP A 53 2.30 -6.63 -0.85
CA TRP A 53 3.08 -5.52 -1.40
C TRP A 53 2.39 -5.03 -2.67
N ALA A 54 1.53 -4.04 -2.53
CA ALA A 54 0.86 -3.39 -3.64
C ALA A 54 1.88 -2.58 -4.44
N THR A 55 2.30 -3.12 -5.58
CA THR A 55 3.46 -2.67 -6.34
C THR A 55 3.03 -1.90 -7.58
N VAL A 56 3.57 -0.70 -7.77
CA VAL A 56 3.42 0.07 -9.01
C VAL A 56 4.10 -0.68 -10.15
N GLY A 57 3.43 -0.81 -11.30
CA GLY A 57 3.90 -1.60 -12.42
C GLY A 57 5.30 -1.23 -12.91
N TYR A 58 5.64 0.04 -12.85
CA TYR A 58 6.98 0.53 -13.23
C TYR A 58 8.12 -0.07 -12.39
N LEU A 59 7.86 -0.51 -11.16
CA LEU A 59 8.88 -1.06 -10.26
C LEU A 59 9.37 -2.45 -10.69
N PHE A 60 8.60 -3.18 -11.52
CA PHE A 60 9.03 -4.46 -12.06
C PHE A 60 10.09 -4.30 -13.16
N ALA A 61 10.10 -3.14 -13.85
CA ALA A 61 10.94 -2.94 -14.99
C ALA A 61 12.42 -2.82 -14.60
N ARG A 62 13.30 -3.42 -15.42
CA ARG A 62 14.76 -3.34 -15.30
C ARG A 62 15.33 -2.11 -16.01
N SER A 63 14.52 -1.50 -16.89
CA SER A 63 14.89 -0.28 -17.61
C SER A 63 13.66 0.55 -17.98
N ALA A 64 13.88 1.83 -18.28
CA ALA A 64 12.84 2.72 -18.79
C ALA A 64 12.27 2.22 -20.13
N GLN A 65 13.12 1.68 -21.01
CA GLN A 65 12.70 1.09 -22.28
C GLN A 65 11.79 -0.13 -22.05
N GLU A 66 12.11 -0.97 -21.08
CA GLU A 66 11.27 -2.11 -20.74
C GLU A 66 9.92 -1.65 -20.21
N ALA A 67 9.87 -0.71 -19.26
CA ALA A 67 8.62 -0.14 -18.76
C ALA A 67 7.77 0.42 -19.92
N ALA A 68 8.41 1.18 -20.82
CA ALA A 68 7.74 1.78 -21.98
C ALA A 68 7.14 0.74 -22.95
N SER A 69 7.71 -0.46 -23.04
CA SER A 69 7.16 -1.53 -23.87
C SER A 69 5.82 -2.09 -23.39
N PHE A 70 5.44 -1.80 -22.15
CA PHE A 70 4.15 -2.16 -21.57
C PHE A 70 3.15 -1.01 -21.51
N PHE A 71 3.53 0.17 -21.95
CA PHE A 71 2.63 1.33 -21.93
C PHE A 71 1.38 1.03 -22.76
N PRO A 72 0.18 1.35 -22.25
CA PRO A 72 -1.02 1.38 -23.05
C PRO A 72 -0.84 2.30 -24.27
N GLU A 73 -1.61 2.05 -25.33
CA GLU A 73 -1.68 2.98 -26.48
C GLU A 73 -1.96 4.41 -25.99
N GLU A 74 -1.45 5.41 -26.69
CA GLU A 74 -1.50 6.80 -26.24
C GLU A 74 -2.92 7.27 -25.90
N GLY A 75 -3.90 6.90 -26.71
CA GLY A 75 -5.32 7.22 -26.47
C GLY A 75 -5.94 6.53 -25.24
N LEU A 76 -5.30 5.48 -24.74
CA LEU A 76 -5.71 4.73 -23.52
C LEU A 76 -4.90 5.13 -22.28
N ARG A 77 -4.05 6.15 -22.35
CA ARG A 77 -3.38 6.73 -21.18
C ARG A 77 -4.24 7.84 -20.58
N PRO A 78 -4.22 8.04 -19.26
CA PRO A 78 -5.00 9.12 -18.65
C PRO A 78 -4.52 10.50 -19.13
N ALA A 79 -5.47 11.37 -19.44
CA ALA A 79 -5.23 12.76 -19.81
C ALA A 79 -5.70 13.68 -18.66
N TYR A 80 -5.05 13.55 -17.49
CA TYR A 80 -5.42 14.35 -16.32
C TYR A 80 -5.44 15.84 -16.59
N ASP A 81 -6.45 16.55 -16.06
CA ASP A 81 -6.52 18.02 -16.10
C ASP A 81 -5.30 18.65 -15.42
N ASP A 82 -4.77 18.02 -14.37
CA ASP A 82 -3.50 18.39 -13.74
C ASP A 82 -2.35 17.57 -14.34
N PRO A 83 -1.45 18.18 -15.14
CA PRO A 83 -0.35 17.48 -15.78
C PRO A 83 0.66 16.90 -14.78
N ALA A 84 0.72 17.38 -13.53
CA ALA A 84 1.61 16.84 -12.50
C ALA A 84 1.26 15.40 -12.12
N LEU A 85 0.03 14.95 -12.41
CA LEU A 85 -0.42 13.58 -12.15
C LEU A 85 0.00 12.59 -13.25
N ASN A 86 0.53 13.08 -14.36
CA ASN A 86 0.88 12.25 -15.52
C ASN A 86 2.29 11.64 -15.37
N SER A 87 2.36 10.44 -14.81
CA SER A 87 3.62 9.71 -14.62
C SER A 87 4.32 9.32 -15.93
N TYR A 88 3.59 9.14 -17.04
CA TYR A 88 4.19 8.82 -18.35
C TYR A 88 5.09 9.94 -18.86
N ALA A 89 4.79 11.20 -18.57
CA ALA A 89 5.61 12.33 -18.96
C ALA A 89 6.97 12.37 -18.24
N GLU A 90 7.07 11.72 -17.06
CA GLU A 90 8.32 11.71 -16.29
C GLU A 90 9.37 10.74 -16.85
N PHE A 91 8.98 9.72 -17.64
CA PHE A 91 9.91 8.74 -18.18
C PHE A 91 11.03 9.33 -19.05
N SER A 92 10.78 10.46 -19.71
CA SER A 92 11.81 11.16 -20.48
C SER A 92 12.85 11.88 -19.62
N LYS A 93 12.61 12.00 -18.30
CA LYS A 93 13.44 12.79 -17.39
C LYS A 93 14.19 11.91 -16.37
N ILE A 94 13.83 10.62 -16.27
CA ILE A 94 14.45 9.70 -15.31
C ILE A 94 15.61 8.93 -15.95
N GLY A 95 16.48 8.35 -15.11
CA GLY A 95 17.55 7.47 -15.56
C GLY A 95 17.05 6.16 -16.16
N GLU A 96 17.92 5.45 -16.87
CA GLU A 96 17.51 4.32 -17.70
C GLU A 96 17.19 3.02 -16.94
N ALA A 97 17.76 2.83 -15.74
CA ALA A 97 17.62 1.58 -15.00
C ALA A 97 17.73 1.79 -13.47
N GLU A 98 17.49 0.74 -12.69
CA GLU A 98 17.52 0.79 -11.21
C GLU A 98 18.83 1.39 -10.67
N ALA A 99 19.97 1.09 -11.30
CA ALA A 99 21.28 1.56 -10.84
C ALA A 99 21.45 3.08 -10.87
N ASN A 100 20.85 3.76 -11.86
CA ASN A 100 20.93 5.22 -12.03
C ASN A 100 19.62 5.96 -11.77
N ALA A 101 18.53 5.21 -11.51
CA ALA A 101 17.22 5.73 -11.14
C ALA A 101 16.57 4.94 -9.98
N PRO A 102 17.26 4.75 -8.82
CA PRO A 102 16.77 3.90 -7.72
C PRO A 102 15.51 4.43 -7.06
N CYS A 103 15.11 5.66 -7.30
CA CYS A 103 13.85 6.20 -6.81
C CYS A 103 12.64 5.81 -7.67
N PHE A 104 12.85 5.23 -8.85
CA PHE A 104 11.81 4.95 -9.84
C PHE A 104 11.67 3.47 -10.19
N PHE A 105 12.74 2.66 -10.07
CA PHE A 105 12.76 1.24 -10.38
C PHE A 105 13.21 0.42 -9.19
N ALA A 106 12.65 -0.78 -9.04
CA ALA A 106 12.99 -1.67 -7.93
C ALA A 106 12.84 -3.17 -8.26
N PRO A 107 13.20 -3.67 -9.44
CA PRO A 107 13.03 -5.08 -9.78
C PRO A 107 13.74 -6.00 -8.78
N SER A 108 14.92 -5.62 -8.28
CA SER A 108 15.66 -6.38 -7.27
C SER A 108 14.91 -6.52 -5.93
N LEU A 109 14.18 -5.48 -5.52
CA LEU A 109 13.38 -5.53 -4.29
C LEU A 109 12.05 -6.27 -4.49
N VAL A 110 11.44 -6.16 -5.67
CA VAL A 110 10.25 -6.96 -6.02
C VAL A 110 10.58 -8.45 -5.98
N GLU A 111 11.72 -8.86 -6.55
CA GLU A 111 12.23 -10.24 -6.49
C GLU A 111 12.44 -10.68 -5.05
N LEU A 112 13.15 -9.89 -4.24
CA LEU A 112 13.38 -10.18 -2.82
C LEU A 112 12.08 -10.36 -2.03
N VAL A 113 11.07 -9.52 -2.27
CA VAL A 113 9.75 -9.63 -1.65
C VAL A 113 9.09 -10.95 -2.08
N ALA A 114 9.07 -11.25 -3.38
CA ALA A 114 8.42 -12.44 -3.93
C ALA A 114 9.07 -13.76 -3.43
N GLU A 115 10.38 -13.77 -3.18
CA GLU A 115 11.10 -14.91 -2.63
C GLU A 115 10.88 -15.09 -1.12
N THR A 116 10.35 -14.07 -0.44
CA THR A 116 10.13 -14.13 1.01
C THR A 116 8.80 -14.84 1.33
N PRO A 117 8.80 -15.95 2.10
CA PRO A 117 7.58 -16.68 2.44
C PRO A 117 6.50 -15.79 3.09
N GLY A 118 5.24 -16.00 2.69
CA GLY A 118 4.09 -15.25 3.21
C GLY A 118 3.91 -13.87 2.59
N GLN A 119 4.81 -13.44 1.69
CA GLN A 119 4.68 -12.15 1.03
C GLN A 119 3.97 -12.30 -0.33
N GLU A 120 2.96 -11.48 -0.56
CA GLU A 120 2.21 -11.40 -1.81
C GLU A 120 2.64 -10.16 -2.60
N ILE A 121 2.88 -10.31 -3.89
CA ILE A 121 2.95 -9.20 -4.82
C ILE A 121 1.54 -8.88 -5.30
N GLY A 122 0.99 -7.74 -4.87
CA GLY A 122 -0.27 -7.16 -5.34
C GLY A 122 -0.03 -6.00 -6.30
N SER A 123 -1.12 -5.43 -6.84
CA SER A 123 -1.06 -4.28 -7.75
C SER A 123 -1.31 -2.96 -7.04
N HIS A 124 -0.49 -1.96 -7.37
CA HIS A 124 -0.76 -0.54 -7.09
C HIS A 124 -0.94 0.24 -8.40
N THR A 125 -1.66 -0.39 -9.36
CA THR A 125 -1.80 0.01 -10.77
C THR A 125 -0.49 -0.04 -11.55
N PHE A 126 -0.49 0.18 -12.85
CA PHE A 126 0.75 0.21 -13.63
C PHE A 126 1.49 1.53 -13.45
N SER A 127 0.76 2.64 -13.61
CA SER A 127 1.31 3.99 -13.67
C SER A 127 1.05 4.84 -12.42
N HIS A 128 0.67 4.23 -11.30
CA HIS A 128 0.13 4.94 -10.12
C HIS A 128 -1.13 5.74 -10.49
N TYR A 129 -2.11 5.05 -11.10
CA TYR A 129 -3.32 5.64 -11.71
C TYR A 129 -4.29 6.20 -10.67
N TYR A 130 -4.79 7.42 -10.90
CA TYR A 130 -5.73 8.10 -10.00
C TYR A 130 -7.17 8.01 -10.51
N CYS A 131 -8.00 7.18 -9.88
CA CYS A 131 -9.35 6.86 -10.33
C CYS A 131 -10.39 7.97 -10.17
N LYS A 132 -10.14 8.98 -9.33
CA LYS A 132 -11.10 10.07 -9.03
C LYS A 132 -10.63 11.45 -9.48
N GLU A 133 -9.46 11.54 -10.09
CA GLU A 133 -8.97 12.78 -10.65
C GLU A 133 -9.63 13.02 -12.02
N LYS A 134 -9.81 14.29 -12.41
CA LYS A 134 -10.40 14.64 -13.70
C LYS A 134 -9.48 14.33 -14.87
N GLY A 135 -10.04 14.00 -16.02
CA GLY A 135 -9.29 13.74 -17.26
C GLY A 135 -8.86 12.28 -17.41
N GLN A 136 -9.56 11.35 -16.75
CA GLN A 136 -9.35 9.91 -16.89
C GLN A 136 -10.68 9.15 -17.02
N THR A 137 -10.64 7.88 -17.44
CA THR A 137 -11.80 7.04 -17.66
C THR A 137 -11.58 5.62 -17.13
N ALA A 138 -12.69 4.88 -16.92
CA ALA A 138 -12.59 3.47 -16.51
C ALA A 138 -11.95 2.57 -17.60
N GLU A 139 -12.07 2.94 -18.89
CA GLU A 139 -11.41 2.23 -19.99
C GLU A 139 -9.88 2.41 -19.93
N GLN A 140 -9.41 3.63 -19.68
CA GLN A 140 -8.00 3.92 -19.48
C GLN A 140 -7.45 3.21 -18.24
N PHE A 141 -8.24 3.13 -17.16
CA PHE A 141 -7.88 2.33 -15.99
C PHE A 141 -7.78 0.84 -16.31
N ALA A 142 -8.70 0.29 -17.11
CA ALA A 142 -8.62 -1.12 -17.53
C ALA A 142 -7.34 -1.41 -18.34
N ALA A 143 -6.94 -0.49 -19.22
CA ALA A 143 -5.70 -0.59 -19.97
C ALA A 143 -4.46 -0.51 -19.05
N ASP A 144 -4.46 0.39 -18.07
CA ASP A 144 -3.40 0.51 -17.07
C ASP A 144 -3.26 -0.77 -16.23
N MET A 145 -4.37 -1.30 -15.72
CA MET A 145 -4.36 -2.55 -14.94
C MET A 145 -3.97 -3.77 -15.78
N THR A 146 -4.30 -3.79 -17.07
CA THR A 146 -3.84 -4.82 -18.02
C THR A 146 -2.34 -4.76 -18.20
N ALA A 147 -1.77 -3.56 -18.34
CA ALA A 147 -0.33 -3.35 -18.39
C ALA A 147 0.37 -3.80 -17.10
N ALA A 148 -0.22 -3.50 -15.92
CA ALA A 148 0.31 -3.98 -14.65
C ALA A 148 0.38 -5.51 -14.58
N LYS A 149 -0.68 -6.20 -15.01
CA LYS A 149 -0.68 -7.67 -15.08
C LYS A 149 0.32 -8.21 -16.08
N ALA A 150 0.46 -7.57 -17.23
CA ALA A 150 1.36 -8.02 -18.30
C ALA A 150 2.84 -7.95 -17.86
N ILE A 151 3.27 -6.83 -17.24
CA ILE A 151 4.64 -6.70 -16.76
C ILE A 151 4.93 -7.67 -15.61
N ALA A 152 4.00 -7.82 -14.66
CA ALA A 152 4.14 -8.78 -13.57
C ALA A 152 4.24 -10.23 -14.08
N ALA A 153 3.40 -10.61 -15.05
CA ALA A 153 3.38 -11.94 -15.66
C ALA A 153 4.69 -12.26 -16.39
N LYS A 154 5.37 -11.28 -16.99
CA LYS A 154 6.69 -11.45 -17.59
C LYS A 154 7.72 -12.02 -16.60
N TYR A 155 7.58 -11.65 -15.32
CA TYR A 155 8.45 -12.12 -14.23
C TYR A 155 7.84 -13.29 -13.44
N GLY A 156 6.74 -13.89 -13.93
CA GLY A 156 6.10 -15.04 -13.29
C GLY A 156 5.17 -14.71 -12.14
N TYR A 157 4.83 -13.43 -11.92
CA TYR A 157 3.93 -13.02 -10.83
C TYR A 157 2.49 -12.91 -11.32
N THR A 158 1.55 -13.42 -10.51
CA THR A 158 0.11 -13.29 -10.74
C THR A 158 -0.47 -12.30 -9.74
N LEU A 159 -1.01 -11.19 -10.24
CA LEU A 159 -1.64 -10.15 -9.42
C LEU A 159 -3.11 -10.51 -9.18
N THR A 160 -3.49 -10.75 -7.93
CA THR A 160 -4.87 -11.09 -7.53
C THR A 160 -5.46 -10.06 -6.56
N SER A 161 -4.62 -9.26 -5.92
CA SER A 161 -5.04 -8.19 -4.99
C SER A 161 -4.63 -6.83 -5.53
N ALA A 162 -5.47 -5.83 -5.29
CA ALA A 162 -5.21 -4.45 -5.71
C ALA A 162 -5.38 -3.45 -4.57
N VAL A 163 -4.50 -2.47 -4.53
CA VAL A 163 -4.64 -1.26 -3.72
C VAL A 163 -4.60 -0.08 -4.69
N LEU A 164 -5.64 0.74 -4.68
CA LEU A 164 -5.71 1.88 -5.60
C LEU A 164 -5.01 3.10 -5.00
N PRO A 165 -4.23 3.87 -5.79
CA PRO A 165 -3.58 5.08 -5.33
C PRO A 165 -4.52 6.04 -4.60
N ARG A 166 -4.05 6.62 -3.50
CA ARG A 166 -4.84 7.48 -2.59
C ARG A 166 -6.11 6.81 -2.04
N ASN A 167 -6.19 5.47 -2.07
CA ASN A 167 -7.40 4.71 -1.74
C ASN A 167 -8.64 5.21 -2.51
N GLN A 168 -8.46 5.66 -3.75
CA GLN A 168 -9.54 6.19 -4.60
C GLN A 168 -10.39 5.04 -5.16
N CYS A 169 -11.25 4.45 -4.35
CA CYS A 169 -12.17 3.40 -4.76
C CYS A 169 -13.50 3.99 -5.27
N ASP A 170 -13.99 3.44 -6.37
CA ASP A 170 -15.29 3.75 -6.95
C ASP A 170 -15.87 2.47 -7.59
N PRO A 171 -17.19 2.23 -7.52
CA PRO A 171 -17.80 1.00 -8.02
C PRO A 171 -17.47 0.70 -9.50
N ALA A 172 -17.31 1.70 -10.35
CA ALA A 172 -16.96 1.49 -11.75
C ALA A 172 -15.58 0.84 -11.90
N TYR A 173 -14.60 1.30 -11.13
CA TYR A 173 -13.23 0.77 -11.15
C TYR A 173 -13.12 -0.57 -10.44
N ILE A 174 -13.92 -0.81 -9.39
CA ILE A 174 -13.97 -2.12 -8.73
C ILE A 174 -14.52 -3.19 -9.68
N ARG A 175 -15.53 -2.87 -10.51
CA ARG A 175 -16.00 -3.79 -11.56
C ARG A 175 -14.90 -4.11 -12.58
N VAL A 176 -14.09 -3.13 -12.99
CA VAL A 176 -12.92 -3.37 -13.86
C VAL A 176 -11.93 -4.33 -13.21
N LEU A 177 -11.63 -4.17 -11.92
CA LEU A 177 -10.75 -5.11 -11.20
C LEU A 177 -11.31 -6.53 -11.23
N ARG A 178 -12.60 -6.71 -10.91
CA ARG A 178 -13.27 -8.01 -11.01
C ARG A 178 -13.17 -8.62 -12.40
N ASP A 179 -13.48 -7.85 -13.43
CA ASP A 179 -13.51 -8.31 -14.82
C ASP A 179 -12.11 -8.69 -15.32
N LEU A 180 -11.06 -8.11 -14.74
CA LEU A 180 -9.66 -8.47 -14.95
C LEU A 180 -9.20 -9.62 -14.05
N GLY A 181 -10.09 -10.22 -13.22
CA GLY A 181 -9.80 -11.39 -12.40
C GLY A 181 -9.08 -11.10 -11.08
N PHE A 182 -9.15 -9.86 -10.55
CA PHE A 182 -8.75 -9.59 -9.19
C PHE A 182 -9.78 -10.14 -8.21
N THR A 183 -9.31 -10.70 -7.09
CA THR A 183 -10.16 -11.33 -6.06
C THR A 183 -10.36 -10.44 -4.84
N ALA A 184 -9.43 -9.52 -4.59
CA ALA A 184 -9.48 -8.60 -3.45
C ALA A 184 -8.98 -7.20 -3.80
N TYR A 185 -9.52 -6.22 -3.10
CA TYR A 185 -8.98 -4.86 -3.10
C TYR A 185 -8.97 -4.28 -1.68
N ARG A 186 -8.08 -3.30 -1.43
CA ARG A 186 -8.13 -2.52 -0.20
C ARG A 186 -9.11 -1.36 -0.39
N GLY A 187 -10.27 -1.44 0.28
CA GLY A 187 -11.21 -0.34 0.37
C GLY A 187 -10.77 0.74 1.36
N MET A 188 -11.52 1.82 1.40
CA MET A 188 -11.30 2.91 2.37
C MET A 188 -11.68 2.47 3.78
N GLU A 189 -11.02 3.06 4.75
CA GLU A 189 -11.43 2.99 6.15
C GLU A 189 -12.86 3.51 6.29
N ASP A 190 -13.71 2.70 6.96
CA ASP A 190 -15.11 3.06 7.19
C ASP A 190 -15.23 3.98 8.42
N ASN A 191 -14.66 5.16 8.31
CA ASN A 191 -14.80 6.17 9.35
C ASN A 191 -15.05 7.56 8.75
N TRP A 192 -15.83 8.36 9.47
CA TRP A 192 -16.27 9.68 9.02
C TRP A 192 -15.12 10.70 8.85
N VAL A 193 -13.93 10.40 9.40
CA VAL A 193 -12.73 11.23 9.30
C VAL A 193 -11.98 10.95 8.01
N GLU A 194 -11.86 9.67 7.62
CA GLU A 194 -11.06 9.26 6.45
C GLU A 194 -11.87 9.27 5.14
N ASN A 195 -13.21 9.16 5.21
CA ASN A 195 -14.08 9.11 4.02
C ASN A 195 -14.19 10.43 3.23
N LYS A 196 -13.51 11.51 3.65
CA LYS A 196 -13.53 12.79 2.92
C LYS A 196 -12.32 12.91 2.00
N ILE A 197 -12.59 13.04 0.69
CA ILE A 197 -11.57 13.16 -0.36
C ILE A 197 -10.81 14.49 -0.25
N HIS A 198 -11.52 15.60 0.01
CA HIS A 198 -10.89 16.91 0.18
C HIS A 198 -10.59 17.18 1.65
N VAL A 199 -9.31 17.19 1.99
CA VAL A 199 -8.84 17.33 3.37
C VAL A 199 -8.50 18.78 3.67
N HIS A 200 -9.45 19.52 4.26
CA HIS A 200 -9.19 20.86 4.81
C HIS A 200 -8.32 20.80 6.08
N PHE A 201 -7.65 21.90 6.40
CA PHE A 201 -6.72 21.97 7.55
C PHE A 201 -7.29 21.39 8.87
N PRO A 202 -8.53 21.68 9.29
CA PRO A 202 -9.10 21.08 10.52
C PRO A 202 -9.17 19.55 10.47
N LEU A 203 -9.48 18.98 9.29
CA LEU A 203 -9.56 17.53 9.12
C LEU A 203 -8.17 16.88 9.18
N ARG A 204 -7.13 17.57 8.69
CA ARG A 204 -5.73 17.10 8.84
C ARG A 204 -5.33 17.03 10.31
N VAL A 205 -5.69 18.02 11.09
CA VAL A 205 -5.45 18.04 12.54
C VAL A 205 -6.20 16.90 13.22
N LEU A 206 -7.47 16.68 12.85
CA LEU A 206 -8.28 15.60 13.39
C LEU A 206 -7.69 14.22 13.07
N ARG A 207 -7.26 13.99 11.82
CA ARG A 207 -6.58 12.74 11.39
C ARG A 207 -5.27 12.53 12.15
N LEU A 208 -4.51 13.59 12.39
CA LEU A 208 -3.30 13.51 13.19
C LEU A 208 -3.63 13.19 14.65
N THR A 209 -4.65 13.82 15.21
CA THR A 209 -5.09 13.57 16.58
C THR A 209 -5.59 12.13 16.74
N ASP A 210 -6.36 11.64 15.77
CA ASP A 210 -6.86 10.27 15.75
C ASP A 210 -5.74 9.22 15.70
N THR A 211 -4.56 9.57 15.19
CA THR A 211 -3.37 8.71 15.23
C THR A 211 -2.96 8.35 16.66
N TYR A 212 -3.12 9.25 17.60
CA TYR A 212 -2.68 9.10 18.99
C TYR A 212 -3.85 8.80 19.95
N PHE A 213 -5.02 9.35 19.67
CA PHE A 213 -6.23 9.21 20.49
C PHE A 213 -7.33 8.55 19.66
N PRO A 214 -7.95 7.45 20.12
CA PRO A 214 -8.90 6.65 19.35
C PRO A 214 -10.26 7.33 19.20
N ILE A 215 -10.33 8.43 18.43
CA ILE A 215 -11.58 9.19 18.19
C ILE A 215 -12.54 8.38 17.30
N THR A 216 -11.99 7.64 16.33
CA THR A 216 -12.75 6.82 15.36
C THR A 216 -13.02 5.40 15.84
N GLY A 217 -12.62 5.05 17.07
CA GLY A 217 -12.82 3.72 17.64
C GLY A 217 -11.77 2.69 17.20
N TYR A 218 -12.18 1.43 17.09
CA TYR A 218 -11.26 0.32 16.79
C TYR A 218 -11.07 0.05 15.30
N GLY A 219 -12.04 0.42 14.45
CA GLY A 219 -11.97 0.24 12.99
C GLY A 219 -11.95 -1.22 12.50
N SER A 220 -11.80 -2.21 13.40
CA SER A 220 -11.82 -3.63 13.01
C SER A 220 -13.21 -4.04 12.48
N TYR A 221 -13.22 -4.94 11.48
CA TYR A 221 -14.42 -5.22 10.68
C TYR A 221 -14.48 -6.69 10.25
N THR A 222 -15.61 -7.08 9.68
CA THR A 222 -15.77 -8.33 8.92
C THR A 222 -15.62 -8.01 7.43
N PRO A 223 -14.74 -8.71 6.68
CA PRO A 223 -14.64 -8.53 5.24
C PRO A 223 -15.98 -8.73 4.53
N THR A 224 -16.22 -7.95 3.49
CA THR A 224 -17.43 -8.01 2.67
C THR A 224 -17.07 -8.20 1.21
N GLN A 225 -17.95 -8.86 0.45
CA GLN A 225 -17.84 -8.89 -1.01
C GLN A 225 -18.71 -7.78 -1.62
N GLU A 226 -18.14 -7.06 -2.57
CA GLU A 226 -18.80 -6.04 -3.36
C GLU A 226 -18.61 -6.39 -4.83
N ASP A 227 -19.71 -6.54 -5.59
CA ASP A 227 -19.68 -6.97 -7.00
C ASP A 227 -18.85 -8.25 -7.25
N GLY A 228 -18.75 -9.17 -6.28
CA GLY A 228 -18.01 -10.43 -6.41
C GLY A 228 -16.51 -10.37 -6.12
N ILE A 229 -16.00 -9.23 -5.63
CA ILE A 229 -14.62 -9.04 -5.20
C ILE A 229 -14.57 -8.68 -3.71
N TRP A 230 -13.59 -9.20 -2.97
CA TRP A 230 -13.47 -8.93 -1.53
C TRP A 230 -12.98 -7.51 -1.25
N ASN A 231 -13.74 -6.79 -0.43
CA ASN A 231 -13.33 -5.50 0.13
C ASN A 231 -12.60 -5.74 1.46
N LEU A 232 -11.27 -5.66 1.44
CA LEU A 232 -10.41 -5.77 2.61
C LEU A 232 -10.00 -4.37 3.07
N ARG A 233 -10.90 -3.70 3.82
CA ARG A 233 -10.75 -2.29 4.19
C ARG A 233 -9.49 -2.02 5.01
N GLY A 234 -8.75 -0.96 4.67
CA GLY A 234 -7.69 -0.43 5.50
C GLY A 234 -8.26 0.04 6.84
N THR A 235 -7.69 -0.41 7.95
CA THR A 235 -8.15 -0.03 9.29
C THR A 235 -7.34 1.12 9.86
N GLN A 236 -6.02 1.06 9.69
CA GLN A 236 -5.10 2.01 10.29
C GLN A 236 -3.86 2.18 9.44
N MET A 237 -3.52 3.42 9.13
CA MET A 237 -2.21 3.75 8.57
C MET A 237 -1.14 3.74 9.67
N PHE A 238 -0.04 3.01 9.46
CA PHE A 238 1.17 3.19 10.26
C PHE A 238 1.88 4.47 9.81
N ARG A 239 1.53 5.59 10.44
CA ARG A 239 2.04 6.91 10.08
C ARG A 239 3.52 7.05 10.44
N PRO A 240 4.31 7.79 9.61
CA PRO A 240 5.69 8.11 9.96
C PRO A 240 5.75 8.91 11.27
N ILE A 241 6.91 8.84 11.93
CA ILE A 241 7.17 9.59 13.16
C ILE A 241 7.10 11.07 12.86
N PHE A 242 6.17 11.77 13.54
CA PHE A 242 6.02 13.21 13.42
C PHE A 242 6.87 13.91 14.48
N ARG A 243 7.97 14.51 14.05
CA ARG A 243 9.01 15.06 14.93
C ARG A 243 8.47 15.94 16.08
N PRO A 244 7.51 16.87 15.86
CA PRO A 244 6.95 17.70 16.93
C PRO A 244 6.20 16.89 18.01
N LEU A 245 5.66 15.71 17.69
CA LEU A 245 4.90 14.85 18.61
C LEU A 245 5.65 13.55 18.94
N HIS A 246 6.97 13.53 18.78
CA HIS A 246 7.80 12.34 19.01
C HIS A 246 7.57 11.70 20.40
N PHE A 247 7.34 12.51 21.43
CA PHE A 247 7.05 12.01 22.79
C PHE A 247 5.72 11.26 22.92
N MET A 248 4.84 11.35 21.90
CA MET A 248 3.54 10.66 21.85
C MET A 248 3.58 9.37 21.03
N GLU A 249 4.70 9.00 20.42
CA GLU A 249 4.79 7.84 19.54
C GLU A 249 4.40 6.53 20.23
N GLY A 250 4.63 6.40 21.52
CA GLY A 250 4.14 5.27 22.32
C GLY A 250 2.61 5.15 22.33
N LEU A 251 1.87 6.24 22.25
CA LEU A 251 0.40 6.22 22.17
C LEU A 251 -0.07 5.67 20.83
N LYS A 252 0.61 6.01 19.71
CA LYS A 252 0.34 5.44 18.39
C LYS A 252 0.50 3.91 18.39
N VAL A 253 1.62 3.41 18.90
CA VAL A 253 1.86 1.96 19.01
C VAL A 253 0.83 1.31 19.93
N HIS A 254 0.53 1.92 21.08
CA HIS A 254 -0.48 1.42 22.00
C HIS A 254 -1.88 1.33 21.34
N ARG A 255 -2.27 2.34 20.55
CA ARG A 255 -3.52 2.33 19.80
C ARG A 255 -3.59 1.14 18.84
N ILE A 256 -2.56 0.94 18.02
CA ILE A 256 -2.48 -0.19 17.07
C ILE A 256 -2.63 -1.53 17.83
N LYS A 257 -1.93 -1.70 18.94
CA LYS A 257 -2.03 -2.90 19.78
C LYS A 257 -3.44 -3.09 20.32
N ARG A 258 -4.14 -2.04 20.74
CA ARG A 258 -5.54 -2.12 21.20
C ARG A 258 -6.51 -2.50 20.07
N GLN A 259 -6.32 -1.97 18.87
CA GLN A 259 -7.12 -2.33 17.70
C GLN A 259 -6.93 -3.82 17.33
N MET A 260 -5.67 -4.30 17.30
CA MET A 260 -5.37 -5.73 17.11
C MET A 260 -6.00 -6.61 18.18
N LEU A 261 -5.90 -6.22 19.46
CA LEU A 261 -6.53 -6.97 20.55
C LEU A 261 -8.05 -7.06 20.41
N HIS A 262 -8.67 -5.95 19.98
CA HIS A 262 -10.12 -5.94 19.74
C HIS A 262 -10.49 -6.92 18.62
N ALA A 263 -9.74 -6.90 17.51
CA ALA A 263 -9.94 -7.84 16.40
C ALA A 263 -9.74 -9.29 16.85
N ALA A 264 -8.65 -9.59 17.57
CA ALA A 264 -8.34 -10.92 18.06
C ALA A 264 -9.43 -11.50 18.98
N LYS A 265 -9.99 -10.68 19.88
CA LYS A 265 -11.04 -11.11 20.82
C LYS A 265 -12.39 -11.33 20.17
N ASN A 266 -12.70 -10.61 19.11
CA ASN A 266 -14.03 -10.59 18.50
C ASN A 266 -14.10 -11.34 17.15
N GLY A 267 -13.01 -12.00 16.72
CA GLY A 267 -12.96 -12.71 15.45
C GLY A 267 -13.11 -11.78 14.24
N LEU A 268 -12.57 -10.55 14.35
CA LEU A 268 -12.65 -9.51 13.34
C LEU A 268 -11.31 -9.35 12.60
N THR A 269 -11.32 -8.60 11.52
CA THR A 269 -10.12 -8.24 10.75
C THR A 269 -9.60 -6.88 11.19
N PHE A 270 -8.29 -6.78 11.38
CA PHE A 270 -7.53 -5.55 11.53
C PHE A 270 -6.54 -5.44 10.38
N HIS A 271 -6.57 -4.36 9.60
CA HIS A 271 -5.74 -4.14 8.42
C HIS A 271 -4.83 -2.93 8.63
N LEU A 272 -3.54 -3.20 8.93
CA LEU A 272 -2.51 -2.18 9.08
C LEU A 272 -1.83 -1.93 7.73
N TRP A 273 -1.63 -0.66 7.34
CA TRP A 273 -1.01 -0.36 6.05
C TRP A 273 -0.07 0.85 6.13
N TRP A 274 0.91 0.90 5.24
CA TRP A 274 1.84 2.03 5.09
C TRP A 274 2.61 1.97 3.77
N HIS A 275 3.39 3.03 3.51
CA HIS A 275 4.32 3.09 2.40
C HIS A 275 5.74 2.79 2.90
N PRO A 276 6.54 1.93 2.26
CA PRO A 276 7.93 1.66 2.67
C PRO A 276 8.79 2.91 2.80
N HIS A 277 8.59 3.92 1.95
CA HIS A 277 9.34 5.17 2.02
C HIS A 277 9.02 6.01 3.29
N ASN A 278 7.87 5.80 3.92
CA ASN A 278 7.51 6.49 5.16
C ASN A 278 8.40 6.09 6.35
N ILE A 279 9.00 4.91 6.30
CA ILE A 279 9.93 4.44 7.33
C ILE A 279 11.40 4.64 6.94
N GLY A 280 11.67 5.24 5.78
CA GLY A 280 13.01 5.44 5.23
C GLY A 280 13.86 6.45 5.99
N VAL A 281 13.23 7.41 6.67
CA VAL A 281 13.89 8.33 7.60
C VAL A 281 13.58 7.92 9.02
N ARG A 282 14.55 7.98 9.94
CA ARG A 282 14.45 7.45 11.31
C ARG A 282 14.14 5.94 11.31
N THR A 283 14.72 5.24 10.39
CA THR A 283 14.45 3.82 10.11
C THR A 283 14.56 2.94 11.37
N ALA A 284 15.60 3.13 12.17
CA ALA A 284 15.78 2.34 13.40
C ALA A 284 14.61 2.48 14.38
N GLU A 285 14.06 3.68 14.54
CA GLU A 285 12.94 3.94 15.43
C GLU A 285 11.63 3.33 14.88
N HIS A 286 11.38 3.47 13.57
CA HIS A 286 10.23 2.84 12.93
C HIS A 286 10.30 1.31 13.01
N MET A 287 11.48 0.73 12.77
CA MET A 287 11.69 -0.71 12.86
C MET A 287 11.47 -1.22 14.29
N ALA A 288 11.91 -0.47 15.31
CA ALA A 288 11.66 -0.83 16.70
C ALA A 288 10.14 -0.80 17.04
N GLN A 289 9.41 0.20 16.55
CA GLN A 289 7.95 0.26 16.70
C GLN A 289 7.24 -0.91 16.01
N LEU A 290 7.65 -1.24 14.77
CA LEU A 290 7.08 -2.38 14.02
C LEU A 290 7.40 -3.70 14.73
N GLU A 291 8.62 -3.87 15.23
CA GLU A 291 8.97 -5.08 16.00
C GLU A 291 8.15 -5.22 17.28
N GLU A 292 7.87 -4.11 17.99
CA GLU A 292 6.97 -4.12 19.15
C GLU A 292 5.54 -4.54 18.77
N ILE A 293 5.03 -4.05 17.63
CA ILE A 293 3.70 -4.41 17.13
C ILE A 293 3.65 -5.90 16.76
N PHE A 294 4.66 -6.42 16.07
CA PHE A 294 4.68 -7.83 15.63
C PHE A 294 4.93 -8.80 16.78
N ARG A 295 5.71 -8.41 17.78
CA ARG A 295 5.83 -9.19 19.01
C ARG A 295 4.49 -9.30 19.71
N TYR A 296 3.73 -8.21 19.78
CA TYR A 296 2.39 -8.24 20.35
C TYR A 296 1.39 -9.07 19.51
N TYR A 297 1.54 -9.04 18.19
CA TYR A 297 0.78 -9.96 17.33
C TYR A 297 1.08 -11.43 17.69
N ALA A 298 2.35 -11.80 17.91
CA ALA A 298 2.71 -13.16 18.29
C ALA A 298 2.05 -13.57 19.63
N GLU A 299 1.97 -12.67 20.61
CA GLU A 299 1.22 -12.90 21.86
C GLU A 299 -0.29 -13.12 21.60
N LEU A 300 -0.87 -12.37 20.67
CA LEU A 300 -2.29 -12.53 20.30
C LEU A 300 -2.54 -13.82 19.51
N LYS A 301 -1.60 -14.23 18.67
CA LYS A 301 -1.61 -15.52 17.97
C LYS A 301 -1.65 -16.67 18.97
N GLU A 302 -0.75 -16.66 19.95
CA GLU A 302 -0.70 -17.70 20.99
C GLU A 302 -1.97 -17.73 21.85
N LYS A 303 -2.44 -16.56 22.26
CA LYS A 303 -3.55 -16.46 23.24
C LYS A 303 -4.94 -16.60 22.64
N TYR A 304 -5.16 -16.08 21.42
CA TYR A 304 -6.49 -16.00 20.80
C TYR A 304 -6.55 -16.69 19.43
N GLY A 305 -5.46 -17.28 18.97
CA GLY A 305 -5.37 -17.89 17.65
C GLY A 305 -5.42 -16.88 16.50
N MET A 306 -5.02 -15.60 16.73
CA MET A 306 -5.04 -14.59 15.69
C MET A 306 -4.12 -15.01 14.54
N GLU A 307 -4.62 -14.92 13.30
CA GLU A 307 -3.87 -15.28 12.10
C GLU A 307 -3.34 -14.04 11.39
N SER A 308 -2.19 -14.14 10.75
CA SER A 308 -1.72 -13.14 9.78
C SER A 308 -1.90 -13.69 8.38
N LEU A 309 -2.62 -12.95 7.55
CA LEU A 309 -2.92 -13.30 6.16
C LEU A 309 -2.55 -12.12 5.25
N ASN A 310 -1.98 -12.41 4.08
CA ASN A 310 -1.94 -11.43 3.00
C ASN A 310 -3.35 -11.31 2.36
N MET A 311 -3.54 -10.37 1.45
CA MET A 311 -4.88 -10.09 0.90
C MET A 311 -5.42 -11.25 0.05
N ARG A 312 -4.55 -11.96 -0.67
CA ARG A 312 -4.93 -13.16 -1.43
C ARG A 312 -5.44 -14.25 -0.48
N GLU A 313 -4.66 -14.61 0.54
CA GLU A 313 -5.03 -15.62 1.53
C GLU A 313 -6.35 -15.26 2.24
N ALA A 314 -6.54 -13.98 2.55
CA ALA A 314 -7.76 -13.48 3.19
C ALA A 314 -9.00 -13.57 2.27
N ALA A 315 -8.82 -13.49 0.96
CA ALA A 315 -9.89 -13.63 -0.04
C ALA A 315 -10.25 -15.09 -0.34
N GLU A 316 -9.32 -16.01 -0.10
CA GLU A 316 -9.49 -17.45 -0.33
C GLU A 316 -10.10 -18.18 0.90
N LYS A 317 -10.13 -17.52 2.07
CA LYS A 317 -10.65 -18.04 3.33
C LYS A 317 -12.17 -17.84 3.44
#